data_2bf0cbc6501c912b365d90ad604e9730
#
_entry.id   2bf0cbc6501c912b365d90ad604e9730
#
_cell.length_a   1.000
_cell.length_b   1.000
_cell.length_c   1.000
_cell.angle_alpha   90.00
_cell.angle_beta   90.00
_cell.angle_gamma   90.00
#
_symmetry.space_group_name_H-M   'P 1'
#
loop_
_entity.id
_entity.type
_entity.pdbx_description
1 polymer ?
#
loop_
_entity_poly.entity_id
_entity_poly.type
_entity_poly.pdbx_seq_one_letter_code
_entity_poly.pdbx_strand_id
1 'polypeptide(L)'
;MPTQVLICDDSNVARKQMARTLPSDWDMTVHFAANGAEGIDAIKDGRGEVLFLDLNMPVMDGYEVLQAIRDQDLPAMVIVVSGDIQPEAYQRVMALGALDFIKKPASDEQIADILLKYGVYTKSEVKLAPQITGAGQTEYRDAYQEIANVAMGRAGDLLARLLDVFVILDIPSVNMLDSGELKMALTHVDENETVSAVCQGFIGYGIAGEAFLIFNESSYSDIGELLKCEDELDETLELELLMDISNVLVGACLKGVADQLDINFSQGQPVVLGRHVTIADIIKRNASRWDEILAIEISYSIENRNINCDLMLLFT
;
A
#
# COMPACT_ATOMS: atom_id res chain seq x y z
N MET A 1 26.73 -23.94 -5.82
CA MET A 1 25.28 -24.22 -5.86
C MET A 1 24.59 -22.90 -6.15
N PRO A 2 23.52 -22.87 -6.92
CA PRO A 2 22.78 -21.62 -7.17
C PRO A 2 22.24 -21.05 -5.85
N THR A 3 22.32 -19.73 -5.70
CA THR A 3 21.75 -19.03 -4.53
C THR A 3 20.23 -19.22 -4.49
N GLN A 4 19.69 -19.56 -3.33
CA GLN A 4 18.25 -19.74 -3.16
C GLN A 4 17.61 -18.39 -2.85
N VAL A 5 16.95 -17.80 -3.83
CA VAL A 5 16.28 -16.49 -3.74
C VAL A 5 14.80 -16.71 -3.50
N LEU A 6 14.27 -16.14 -2.45
CA LEU A 6 12.83 -16.14 -2.15
C LEU A 6 12.25 -14.74 -2.33
N ILE A 7 11.17 -14.63 -3.08
CA ILE A 7 10.38 -13.41 -3.21
C ILE A 7 9.06 -13.63 -2.48
N CYS A 8 8.86 -12.91 -1.39
CA CYS A 8 7.70 -13.00 -0.52
C CYS A 8 6.89 -11.70 -0.62
N ASP A 9 5.72 -11.79 -1.26
CA ASP A 9 4.85 -10.67 -1.59
C ASP A 9 3.47 -11.24 -1.92
N ASP A 10 2.37 -10.63 -1.52
CA ASP A 10 1.02 -11.15 -1.77
C ASP A 10 0.60 -10.97 -3.24
N SER A 11 1.12 -9.93 -3.91
CA SER A 11 0.87 -9.65 -5.31
C SER A 11 1.67 -10.59 -6.23
N ASN A 12 0.96 -11.41 -7.02
CA ASN A 12 1.59 -12.25 -8.04
C ASN A 12 2.30 -11.42 -9.14
N VAL A 13 1.80 -10.20 -9.40
CA VAL A 13 2.44 -9.25 -10.33
C VAL A 13 3.76 -8.76 -9.76
N ALA A 14 3.77 -8.31 -8.50
CA ALA A 14 4.97 -7.84 -7.83
C ALA A 14 6.03 -8.94 -7.77
N ARG A 15 5.67 -10.17 -7.39
CA ARG A 15 6.59 -11.31 -7.41
C ARG A 15 7.22 -11.54 -8.78
N LYS A 16 6.43 -11.51 -9.86
CA LYS A 16 6.94 -11.70 -11.22
C LYS A 16 7.78 -10.52 -11.70
N GLN A 17 7.37 -9.31 -11.37
CA GLN A 17 8.13 -8.12 -11.70
C GLN A 17 9.48 -8.14 -10.98
N MET A 18 9.49 -8.39 -9.67
CA MET A 18 10.70 -8.51 -8.88
C MET A 18 11.66 -9.58 -9.44
N ALA A 19 11.14 -10.75 -9.82
CA ALA A 19 11.97 -11.79 -10.43
C ALA A 19 12.62 -11.37 -11.75
N ARG A 20 12.00 -10.46 -12.51
CA ARG A 20 12.54 -9.94 -13.77
C ARG A 20 13.62 -8.86 -13.57
N THR A 21 13.59 -8.17 -12.43
CA THR A 21 14.58 -7.13 -12.10
C THR A 21 15.86 -7.70 -11.49
N LEU A 22 15.88 -9.00 -11.17
CA LEU A 22 17.09 -9.66 -10.69
C LEU A 22 18.15 -9.79 -11.80
N PRO A 23 19.46 -9.66 -11.47
CA PRO A 23 20.52 -9.78 -12.46
C PRO A 23 20.48 -11.10 -13.23
N SER A 24 20.41 -11.04 -14.55
CA SER A 24 20.28 -12.22 -15.42
C SER A 24 21.54 -13.10 -15.48
N ASP A 25 22.66 -12.60 -14.98
CA ASP A 25 23.94 -13.29 -14.89
C ASP A 25 24.22 -13.85 -13.47
N TRP A 26 23.25 -13.78 -12.57
CA TRP A 26 23.33 -14.32 -11.22
C TRP A 26 22.93 -15.81 -11.23
N ASP A 27 23.83 -16.69 -10.74
CA ASP A 27 23.52 -18.12 -10.57
C ASP A 27 22.59 -18.33 -9.37
N MET A 28 21.28 -18.33 -9.65
CA MET A 28 20.23 -18.39 -8.62
C MET A 28 19.07 -19.31 -9.02
N THR A 29 18.31 -19.74 -8.00
CA THR A 29 17.01 -20.38 -8.15
C THR A 29 15.98 -19.50 -7.42
N VAL A 30 14.92 -19.07 -8.13
CA VAL A 30 13.91 -18.18 -7.57
C VAL A 30 12.70 -18.99 -7.10
N HIS A 31 12.30 -18.73 -5.86
CA HIS A 31 11.11 -19.26 -5.19
C HIS A 31 10.14 -18.12 -4.86
N PHE A 32 8.86 -18.45 -4.70
CA PHE A 32 7.81 -17.49 -4.38
C PHE A 32 7.05 -17.90 -3.13
N ALA A 33 6.64 -16.93 -2.33
CA ALA A 33 5.70 -17.07 -1.24
C ALA A 33 4.64 -15.95 -1.34
N ALA A 34 3.39 -16.26 -1.06
CA ALA A 34 2.27 -15.32 -1.17
C ALA A 34 1.90 -14.64 0.17
N ASN A 35 2.57 -15.00 1.24
CA ASN A 35 2.42 -14.43 2.57
C ASN A 35 3.62 -14.80 3.44
N GLY A 36 3.74 -14.15 4.61
CA GLY A 36 4.87 -14.37 5.50
C GLY A 36 4.99 -15.80 6.05
N ALA A 37 3.88 -16.48 6.30
CA ALA A 37 3.89 -17.85 6.82
C ALA A 37 4.52 -18.82 5.80
N GLU A 38 4.11 -18.74 4.52
CA GLU A 38 4.74 -19.48 3.43
C GLU A 38 6.23 -19.12 3.28
N GLY A 39 6.58 -17.83 3.49
CA GLY A 39 7.95 -17.34 3.47
C GLY A 39 8.82 -18.02 4.52
N ILE A 40 8.37 -18.07 5.76
CA ILE A 40 9.07 -18.74 6.87
C ILE A 40 9.25 -20.23 6.60
N ASP A 41 8.21 -20.91 6.10
CA ASP A 41 8.31 -22.34 5.75
C ASP A 41 9.31 -22.56 4.63
N ALA A 42 9.34 -21.71 3.60
CA ALA A 42 10.32 -21.79 2.53
C ALA A 42 11.76 -21.58 3.03
N ILE A 43 12.00 -20.65 3.96
CA ILE A 43 13.33 -20.45 4.57
C ILE A 43 13.76 -21.69 5.36
N LYS A 44 12.86 -22.27 6.16
CA LYS A 44 13.14 -23.49 6.93
C LYS A 44 13.49 -24.68 6.01
N ASP A 45 12.92 -24.73 4.84
CA ASP A 45 13.22 -25.74 3.81
C ASP A 45 14.51 -25.43 3.01
N GLY A 46 15.25 -24.38 3.35
CA GLY A 46 16.49 -23.98 2.66
C GLY A 46 16.25 -23.30 1.30
N ARG A 47 15.06 -22.73 1.06
CA ARG A 47 14.69 -22.08 -0.20
C ARG A 47 14.70 -20.55 -0.12
N GLY A 48 15.39 -19.96 0.85
CA GLY A 48 15.38 -18.53 1.12
C GLY A 48 16.67 -18.00 1.72
N GLU A 49 17.83 -18.26 1.07
CA GLU A 49 19.12 -17.67 1.49
C GLU A 49 19.11 -16.15 1.36
N VAL A 50 18.48 -15.64 0.30
CA VAL A 50 18.20 -14.22 0.07
C VAL A 50 16.69 -14.05 -0.05
N LEU A 51 16.13 -13.24 0.82
CA LEU A 51 14.71 -12.94 0.87
C LEU A 51 14.45 -11.50 0.42
N PHE A 52 13.66 -11.31 -0.64
CA PHE A 52 13.00 -10.05 -0.95
C PHE A 52 11.61 -10.07 -0.32
N LEU A 53 11.36 -9.16 0.61
CA LEU A 53 10.21 -9.21 1.51
C LEU A 53 9.35 -7.95 1.38
N ASP A 54 8.08 -8.13 1.02
CA ASP A 54 7.09 -7.07 1.19
C ASP A 54 6.65 -6.93 2.65
N LEU A 55 6.21 -5.72 3.03
CA LEU A 55 5.74 -5.47 4.39
C LEU A 55 4.24 -5.74 4.54
N ASN A 56 3.45 -5.37 3.55
CA ASN A 56 2.01 -5.40 3.64
C ASN A 56 1.44 -6.68 3.00
N MET A 57 1.35 -7.74 3.80
CA MET A 57 0.86 -9.04 3.35
C MET A 57 -0.20 -9.59 4.30
N PRO A 58 -1.17 -10.39 3.78
CA PRO A 58 -2.15 -11.06 4.62
C PRO A 58 -1.53 -12.22 5.41
N VAL A 59 -2.22 -12.70 6.44
CA VAL A 59 -1.87 -13.86 7.28
C VAL A 59 -0.68 -13.59 8.22
N MET A 60 0.43 -13.12 7.69
CA MET A 60 1.65 -12.78 8.42
C MET A 60 2.35 -11.67 7.62
N ASP A 61 2.48 -10.50 8.22
CA ASP A 61 3.10 -9.33 7.60
C ASP A 61 4.64 -9.40 7.58
N GLY A 62 5.28 -8.45 6.90
CA GLY A 62 6.73 -8.44 6.77
C GLY A 62 7.46 -8.13 8.09
N TYR A 63 6.86 -7.39 8.99
CA TYR A 63 7.45 -7.14 10.33
C TYR A 63 7.45 -8.41 11.18
N GLU A 64 6.35 -9.17 11.14
CA GLU A 64 6.24 -10.47 11.81
C GLU A 64 7.22 -11.49 11.22
N VAL A 65 7.44 -11.47 9.89
CA VAL A 65 8.48 -12.31 9.23
C VAL A 65 9.87 -11.97 9.74
N LEU A 66 10.24 -10.69 9.76
CA LEU A 66 11.55 -10.24 10.28
C LEU A 66 11.73 -10.65 11.75
N GLN A 67 10.69 -10.46 12.57
CA GLN A 67 10.72 -10.88 13.96
C GLN A 67 10.90 -12.39 14.09
N ALA A 68 10.19 -13.19 13.29
CA ALA A 68 10.29 -14.65 13.30
C ALA A 68 11.66 -15.16 12.85
N ILE A 69 12.26 -14.53 11.84
CA ILE A 69 13.61 -14.84 11.38
C ILE A 69 14.61 -14.60 12.51
N ARG A 70 14.52 -13.47 13.18
CA ARG A 70 15.39 -13.11 14.31
C ARG A 70 15.20 -14.05 15.50
N ASP A 71 13.97 -14.31 15.92
CA ASP A 71 13.66 -15.09 17.11
C ASP A 71 13.99 -16.58 16.94
N GLN A 72 13.93 -17.10 15.71
CA GLN A 72 14.23 -18.49 15.38
C GLN A 72 15.64 -18.67 14.80
N ASP A 73 16.45 -17.60 14.72
CA ASP A 73 17.80 -17.60 14.14
C ASP A 73 17.85 -18.26 12.75
N LEU A 74 16.90 -17.89 11.89
CA LEU A 74 16.79 -18.45 10.55
C LEU A 74 17.85 -17.87 9.61
N PRO A 75 18.48 -18.69 8.75
CA PRO A 75 19.60 -18.26 7.90
C PRO A 75 19.11 -17.57 6.63
N ALA A 76 18.54 -16.40 6.74
CA ALA A 76 18.05 -15.60 5.61
C ALA A 76 18.62 -14.18 5.64
N MET A 77 19.14 -13.71 4.50
CA MET A 77 19.48 -12.31 4.28
C MET A 77 18.26 -11.58 3.73
N VAL A 78 17.72 -10.65 4.50
CA VAL A 78 16.44 -10.01 4.14
C VAL A 78 16.66 -8.61 3.56
N ILE A 79 16.15 -8.38 2.35
CA ILE A 79 16.03 -7.08 1.70
C ILE A 79 14.53 -6.77 1.62
N VAL A 80 14.12 -5.72 2.31
CA VAL A 80 12.71 -5.30 2.28
C VAL A 80 12.41 -4.55 0.98
N VAL A 81 11.29 -4.86 0.33
CA VAL A 81 10.84 -4.20 -0.90
C VAL A 81 9.38 -3.79 -0.69
N SER A 82 9.13 -2.53 -0.36
CA SER A 82 7.79 -2.11 0.06
C SER A 82 7.33 -0.80 -0.57
N GLY A 83 6.00 -0.68 -0.72
CA GLY A 83 5.32 0.58 -1.04
C GLY A 83 5.26 1.54 0.14
N ASP A 84 5.29 1.04 1.37
CA ASP A 84 5.42 1.88 2.57
C ASP A 84 6.80 2.51 2.61
N ILE A 85 6.84 3.83 2.47
CA ILE A 85 8.09 4.61 2.39
C ILE A 85 8.30 5.52 3.59
N GLN A 86 7.56 5.32 4.66
CA GLN A 86 7.65 6.07 5.90
C GLN A 86 9.05 5.93 6.54
N PRO A 87 9.65 7.01 7.09
CA PRO A 87 10.95 6.92 7.77
C PRO A 87 10.95 5.93 8.93
N GLU A 88 9.85 5.83 9.66
CA GLU A 88 9.66 4.90 10.77
C GLU A 88 9.66 3.44 10.29
N ALA A 89 9.00 3.15 9.15
CA ALA A 89 9.00 1.82 8.56
C ALA A 89 10.44 1.36 8.26
N TYR A 90 11.23 2.24 7.63
CA TYR A 90 12.65 1.99 7.40
C TYR A 90 13.41 1.69 8.70
N GLN A 91 13.25 2.53 9.73
CA GLN A 91 13.93 2.35 11.02
C GLN A 91 13.52 1.03 11.70
N ARG A 92 12.24 0.68 11.67
CA ARG A 92 11.71 -0.55 12.26
C ARG A 92 12.28 -1.80 11.59
N VAL A 93 12.29 -1.86 10.26
CA VAL A 93 12.81 -3.04 9.56
C VAL A 93 14.31 -3.20 9.75
N MET A 94 15.08 -2.10 9.77
CA MET A 94 16.51 -2.14 10.06
C MET A 94 16.80 -2.60 11.50
N ALA A 95 16.01 -2.15 12.48
CA ALA A 95 16.10 -2.61 13.87
C ALA A 95 15.73 -4.09 14.05
N LEU A 96 14.89 -4.63 13.18
CA LEU A 96 14.52 -6.05 13.15
C LEU A 96 15.54 -6.93 12.41
N GLY A 97 16.55 -6.34 11.76
CA GLY A 97 17.65 -7.08 11.14
C GLY A 97 17.59 -7.17 9.61
N ALA A 98 16.75 -6.38 8.96
CA ALA A 98 16.82 -6.26 7.50
C ALA A 98 18.19 -5.69 7.08
N LEU A 99 18.73 -6.21 5.96
CA LEU A 99 20.01 -5.74 5.41
C LEU A 99 19.85 -4.39 4.71
N ASP A 100 18.78 -4.24 3.96
CA ASP A 100 18.50 -3.01 3.21
C ASP A 100 17.01 -2.88 2.93
N PHE A 101 16.61 -1.73 2.37
CA PHE A 101 15.24 -1.37 2.06
C PHE A 101 15.15 -0.74 0.66
N ILE A 102 14.28 -1.29 -0.17
CA ILE A 102 13.99 -0.82 -1.52
C ILE A 102 12.55 -0.31 -1.57
N LYS A 103 12.36 0.89 -2.10
CA LYS A 103 11.04 1.44 -2.35
C LYS A 103 10.46 0.87 -3.64
N LYS A 104 9.20 0.43 -3.64
CA LYS A 104 8.49 0.04 -4.85
C LYS A 104 8.19 1.28 -5.72
N PRO A 105 8.29 1.18 -7.07
CA PRO A 105 8.80 0.05 -7.82
C PRO A 105 10.32 -0.07 -7.74
N ALA A 106 10.83 -1.29 -7.55
CA ALA A 106 12.26 -1.56 -7.55
C ALA A 106 12.85 -1.52 -8.96
N SER A 107 14.05 -0.96 -9.13
CA SER A 107 14.76 -0.99 -10.41
C SER A 107 15.88 -2.02 -10.41
N ASP A 108 16.21 -2.53 -11.62
CA ASP A 108 17.30 -3.49 -11.84
C ASP A 108 18.63 -2.96 -11.28
N GLU A 109 18.89 -1.66 -11.45
CA GLU A 109 20.12 -1.01 -10.98
C GLU A 109 20.19 -0.99 -9.44
N GLN A 110 19.11 -0.59 -8.77
CA GLN A 110 19.04 -0.56 -7.30
C GLN A 110 19.27 -1.94 -6.69
N ILE A 111 18.63 -2.97 -7.27
CA ILE A 111 18.77 -4.34 -6.79
C ILE A 111 20.20 -4.83 -6.99
N ALA A 112 20.77 -4.64 -8.19
CA ALA A 112 22.14 -5.04 -8.47
C ALA A 112 23.15 -4.36 -7.53
N ASP A 113 22.98 -3.05 -7.26
CA ASP A 113 23.85 -2.29 -6.38
C ASP A 113 23.80 -2.81 -4.93
N ILE A 114 22.62 -3.12 -4.41
CA ILE A 114 22.44 -3.68 -3.07
C ILE A 114 23.08 -5.07 -2.99
N LEU A 115 22.80 -5.94 -3.95
CA LEU A 115 23.38 -7.28 -3.98
C LEU A 115 24.90 -7.27 -4.08
N LEU A 116 25.47 -6.35 -4.86
CA LEU A 116 26.93 -6.11 -4.94
C LEU A 116 27.49 -5.58 -3.62
N LYS A 117 26.80 -4.60 -3.00
CA LYS A 117 27.19 -3.98 -1.71
C LYS A 117 27.35 -5.02 -0.62
N TYR A 118 26.47 -6.01 -0.57
CA TYR A 118 26.50 -7.07 0.44
C TYR A 118 27.25 -8.33 0.00
N GLY A 119 27.86 -8.34 -1.20
CA GLY A 119 28.64 -9.48 -1.70
C GLY A 119 27.80 -10.72 -2.03
N VAL A 120 26.50 -10.56 -2.16
CA VAL A 120 25.54 -11.64 -2.50
C VAL A 120 25.60 -11.99 -3.97
N TYR A 121 25.93 -11.00 -4.80
CA TYR A 121 26.06 -11.11 -6.23
C TYR A 121 27.41 -10.55 -6.67
N THR A 122 28.00 -11.17 -7.69
CA THR A 122 29.20 -10.67 -8.37
C THR A 122 28.94 -10.67 -9.87
N LYS A 123 29.18 -9.54 -10.54
CA LYS A 123 28.99 -9.45 -12.00
C LYS A 123 29.78 -10.53 -12.70
N SER A 124 29.09 -11.38 -13.48
CA SER A 124 29.67 -12.42 -14.33
C SER A 124 29.53 -12.03 -15.80
N GLU A 125 30.51 -12.40 -16.62
CA GLU A 125 30.39 -12.19 -18.09
C GLU A 125 29.44 -13.20 -18.78
N VAL A 126 28.92 -14.17 -18.05
CA VAL A 126 28.04 -15.23 -18.57
C VAL A 126 26.59 -14.92 -18.18
N LYS A 127 25.75 -14.66 -19.17
CA LYS A 127 24.30 -14.53 -18.98
C LYS A 127 23.71 -15.92 -18.75
N LEU A 128 23.26 -16.19 -17.53
CA LEU A 128 22.47 -17.36 -17.16
C LEU A 128 20.98 -16.98 -17.22
N ALA A 129 20.15 -17.86 -17.77
CA ALA A 129 18.70 -17.64 -17.69
C ALA A 129 18.22 -18.05 -16.29
N PRO A 130 17.52 -17.18 -15.54
CA PRO A 130 16.99 -17.54 -14.23
C PRO A 130 16.01 -18.69 -14.33
N GLN A 131 16.16 -19.69 -13.45
CA GLN A 131 15.18 -20.77 -13.32
C GLN A 131 14.02 -20.30 -12.44
N ILE A 132 12.92 -19.86 -13.07
CA ILE A 132 11.70 -19.42 -12.38
C ILE A 132 10.75 -20.62 -12.26
N THR A 133 10.45 -21.02 -11.04
CA THR A 133 9.46 -22.05 -10.75
C THR A 133 8.13 -21.39 -10.35
N GLY A 134 7.05 -21.68 -11.10
CA GLY A 134 5.69 -21.26 -10.71
C GLY A 134 5.10 -20.07 -11.46
N ALA A 135 5.16 -20.08 -12.81
CA ALA A 135 4.48 -19.05 -13.62
C ALA A 135 2.97 -19.33 -13.73
N GLY A 136 2.16 -18.75 -12.86
CA GLY A 136 0.71 -18.67 -13.02
C GLY A 136 0.30 -17.53 -13.97
N GLN A 137 -0.95 -17.55 -14.46
CA GLN A 137 -1.51 -16.42 -15.21
C GLN A 137 -1.69 -15.23 -14.30
N THR A 138 -1.25 -14.04 -14.74
CA THR A 138 -1.44 -12.78 -14.03
C THR A 138 -2.88 -12.31 -14.23
N GLU A 139 -3.65 -12.17 -13.18
CA GLU A 139 -4.97 -11.56 -13.22
C GLU A 139 -4.83 -10.04 -13.22
N TYR A 140 -5.71 -9.31 -13.91
CA TYR A 140 -5.73 -7.83 -13.90
C TYR A 140 -5.89 -7.28 -12.48
N ARG A 141 -6.63 -7.98 -11.63
CA ARG A 141 -6.82 -7.63 -10.23
C ARG A 141 -5.49 -7.49 -9.48
N ASP A 142 -4.56 -8.45 -9.67
CA ASP A 142 -3.24 -8.40 -9.02
C ASP A 142 -2.44 -7.17 -9.45
N ALA A 143 -2.59 -6.74 -10.74
CA ALA A 143 -1.93 -5.54 -11.23
C ALA A 143 -2.49 -4.27 -10.58
N TYR A 144 -3.81 -4.17 -10.44
CA TYR A 144 -4.44 -3.04 -9.75
C TYR A 144 -4.13 -3.04 -8.25
N GLN A 145 -4.02 -4.22 -7.63
CA GLN A 145 -3.61 -4.35 -6.23
C GLN A 145 -2.21 -3.76 -6.01
N GLU A 146 -1.25 -4.08 -6.88
CA GLU A 146 0.11 -3.55 -6.77
C GLU A 146 0.15 -2.03 -6.98
N ILE A 147 -0.61 -1.51 -7.95
CA ILE A 147 -0.76 -0.06 -8.15
C ILE A 147 -1.32 0.61 -6.90
N ALA A 148 -2.34 0.00 -6.28
CA ALA A 148 -2.95 0.49 -5.06
C ALA A 148 -1.97 0.49 -3.87
N ASN A 149 -1.18 -0.58 -3.69
CA ASN A 149 -0.16 -0.68 -2.64
C ASN A 149 0.88 0.45 -2.73
N VAL A 150 1.40 0.72 -3.92
CA VAL A 150 2.37 1.82 -4.13
C VAL A 150 1.73 3.19 -3.89
N ALA A 151 0.49 3.39 -4.36
CA ALA A 151 -0.25 4.64 -4.19
C ALA A 151 -0.56 4.90 -2.70
N MET A 152 -1.02 3.88 -1.99
CA MET A 152 -1.28 3.90 -0.55
C MET A 152 -0.04 4.28 0.25
N GLY A 153 1.10 3.63 -0.02
CA GLY A 153 2.34 3.91 0.71
C GLY A 153 2.81 5.35 0.55
N ARG A 154 2.65 5.95 -0.64
CA ARG A 154 2.98 7.37 -0.87
C ARG A 154 2.05 8.31 -0.11
N ALA A 155 0.76 8.02 -0.09
CA ALA A 155 -0.20 8.83 0.63
C ALA A 155 0.01 8.72 2.15
N GLY A 156 0.28 7.50 2.64
CA GLY A 156 0.62 7.25 4.05
C GLY A 156 1.90 8.00 4.50
N ASP A 157 2.96 8.03 3.68
CA ASP A 157 4.17 8.80 3.98
C ASP A 157 3.89 10.31 4.09
N LEU A 158 3.06 10.87 3.20
CA LEU A 158 2.69 12.28 3.28
C LEU A 158 1.82 12.58 4.51
N LEU A 159 0.86 11.71 4.83
CA LEU A 159 0.05 11.85 6.04
C LEU A 159 0.91 11.73 7.30
N ALA A 160 1.83 10.77 7.34
CA ALA A 160 2.76 10.58 8.45
C ALA A 160 3.61 11.83 8.70
N ARG A 161 4.13 12.45 7.63
CA ARG A 161 4.90 13.70 7.72
C ARG A 161 4.06 14.92 8.12
N LEU A 162 2.80 14.96 7.65
CA LEU A 162 1.90 16.06 8.00
C LEU A 162 1.57 16.06 9.49
N LEU A 163 1.32 14.88 10.06
CA LEU A 163 0.89 14.70 11.44
C LEU A 163 2.04 14.37 12.40
N ASP A 164 3.25 14.14 11.89
CA ASP A 164 4.45 13.71 12.65
C ASP A 164 4.18 12.42 13.48
N VAL A 165 3.60 11.42 12.81
CA VAL A 165 3.18 10.13 13.40
C VAL A 165 3.51 8.96 12.49
N PHE A 166 3.41 7.73 13.03
CA PHE A 166 3.41 6.52 12.20
C PHE A 166 1.99 6.16 11.77
N VAL A 167 1.81 6.00 10.46
CA VAL A 167 0.54 5.59 9.83
C VAL A 167 0.58 4.11 9.54
N ILE A 168 -0.40 3.38 10.07
CA ILE A 168 -0.60 1.97 9.77
C ILE A 168 -1.33 1.88 8.43
N LEU A 169 -0.81 1.05 7.53
CA LEU A 169 -1.32 0.84 6.18
C LEU A 169 -1.90 -0.56 6.09
N ASP A 170 -3.21 -0.66 6.00
CA ASP A 170 -3.89 -1.93 5.73
C ASP A 170 -3.74 -2.33 4.26
N ILE A 171 -3.93 -3.61 3.96
CA ILE A 171 -3.88 -4.09 2.57
C ILE A 171 -5.05 -3.49 1.80
N PRO A 172 -4.82 -2.75 0.70
CA PRO A 172 -5.90 -2.15 -0.06
C PRO A 172 -6.80 -3.21 -0.69
N SER A 173 -8.09 -2.94 -0.72
CA SER A 173 -9.08 -3.78 -1.39
C SER A 173 -9.34 -3.28 -2.80
N VAL A 174 -9.24 -4.17 -3.80
CA VAL A 174 -9.48 -3.84 -5.21
C VAL A 174 -10.58 -4.73 -5.77
N ASN A 175 -11.69 -4.13 -6.16
CA ASN A 175 -12.86 -4.85 -6.63
C ASN A 175 -13.49 -4.16 -7.85
N MET A 176 -14.02 -4.98 -8.78
CA MET A 176 -14.98 -4.51 -9.77
C MET A 176 -16.37 -4.63 -9.13
N LEU A 177 -17.05 -3.53 -8.99
CA LEU A 177 -18.35 -3.46 -8.32
C LEU A 177 -19.41 -2.96 -9.29
N ASP A 178 -20.61 -3.55 -9.21
CA ASP A 178 -21.79 -2.94 -9.76
C ASP A 178 -22.43 -1.95 -8.76
N SER A 179 -23.40 -1.16 -9.20
CA SER A 179 -24.07 -0.16 -8.36
C SER A 179 -24.78 -0.75 -7.14
N GLY A 180 -25.18 -2.03 -7.19
CA GLY A 180 -25.81 -2.74 -6.08
C GLY A 180 -24.77 -3.24 -5.06
N GLU A 181 -23.66 -3.76 -5.55
CA GLU A 181 -22.53 -4.26 -4.73
C GLU A 181 -21.81 -3.12 -4.02
N LEU A 182 -21.59 -1.98 -4.69
CA LEU A 182 -21.07 -0.77 -4.08
C LEU A 182 -21.94 -0.31 -2.91
N LYS A 183 -23.27 -0.36 -3.10
CA LYS A 183 -24.21 -0.02 -2.02
C LYS A 183 -24.11 -0.99 -0.84
N MET A 184 -23.89 -2.28 -1.09
CA MET A 184 -23.72 -3.27 -0.04
C MET A 184 -22.36 -3.09 0.68
N ALA A 185 -21.28 -2.86 -0.05
CA ALA A 185 -19.95 -2.64 0.53
C ALA A 185 -19.95 -1.45 1.50
N LEU A 186 -20.57 -0.37 1.12
CA LEU A 186 -20.68 0.84 1.96
C LEU A 186 -21.69 0.69 3.13
N THR A 187 -22.60 -0.30 3.12
CA THR A 187 -23.53 -0.54 4.22
C THR A 187 -22.97 -1.45 5.33
N HIS A 188 -21.80 -2.03 5.17
CA HIS A 188 -21.14 -2.81 6.23
C HIS A 188 -20.47 -1.96 7.32
N VAL A 189 -20.38 -0.65 7.16
CA VAL A 189 -19.99 0.27 8.23
C VAL A 189 -21.16 0.42 9.19
N ASP A 190 -20.89 0.44 10.49
CA ASP A 190 -21.91 0.47 11.55
C ASP A 190 -22.92 1.58 11.25
N GLU A 191 -24.21 1.22 11.08
CA GLU A 191 -25.29 2.17 10.73
C GLU A 191 -25.46 3.32 11.74
N ASN A 192 -24.82 3.22 12.90
CA ASN A 192 -24.89 4.20 13.99
C ASN A 192 -23.64 5.10 14.08
N GLU A 193 -22.57 4.84 13.34
CA GLU A 193 -21.43 5.73 13.30
C GLU A 193 -21.70 6.96 12.43
N THR A 194 -21.44 8.12 13.00
CA THR A 194 -21.46 9.38 12.28
C THR A 194 -20.07 9.65 11.71
N VAL A 195 -20.07 10.02 10.44
CA VAL A 195 -18.85 10.28 9.67
C VAL A 195 -18.93 11.63 8.96
N SER A 196 -17.77 12.15 8.64
CA SER A 196 -17.66 13.25 7.69
C SER A 196 -17.05 12.74 6.39
N ALA A 197 -17.58 13.18 5.25
CA ALA A 197 -17.13 12.69 3.98
C ALA A 197 -16.89 13.81 2.97
N VAL A 198 -15.80 13.67 2.21
CA VAL A 198 -15.42 14.54 1.10
C VAL A 198 -15.39 13.72 -0.17
N CYS A 199 -15.88 14.31 -1.27
CA CYS A 199 -15.75 13.77 -2.61
C CYS A 199 -14.91 14.70 -3.47
N GLN A 200 -14.02 14.14 -4.27
CA GLN A 200 -13.18 14.87 -5.21
C GLN A 200 -13.16 14.14 -6.55
N GLY A 201 -13.70 14.76 -7.59
CA GLY A 201 -13.65 14.21 -8.95
C GLY A 201 -12.25 14.33 -9.55
N PHE A 202 -11.88 13.36 -10.39
CA PHE A 202 -10.64 13.41 -11.16
C PHE A 202 -10.84 12.88 -12.59
N ILE A 203 -10.00 13.36 -13.50
CA ILE A 203 -10.02 12.93 -14.89
C ILE A 203 -8.62 12.97 -15.50
N GLY A 204 -8.29 12.00 -16.33
CA GLY A 204 -7.03 11.97 -17.07
C GLY A 204 -6.99 10.83 -18.06
N TYR A 205 -6.45 11.09 -19.26
CA TYR A 205 -6.19 10.09 -20.30
C TYR A 205 -7.41 9.24 -20.72
N GLY A 206 -8.62 9.79 -20.61
CA GLY A 206 -9.87 9.08 -20.91
C GLY A 206 -10.43 8.26 -19.74
N ILE A 207 -9.75 8.30 -18.59
CA ILE A 207 -10.23 7.71 -17.33
C ILE A 207 -10.84 8.84 -16.50
N ALA A 208 -12.05 8.65 -16.01
CA ALA A 208 -12.69 9.53 -15.08
C ALA A 208 -12.94 8.78 -13.76
N GLY A 209 -13.11 9.52 -12.67
CA GLY A 209 -13.40 8.90 -11.40
C GLY A 209 -13.71 9.89 -10.29
N GLU A 210 -14.07 9.34 -9.15
CA GLU A 210 -14.34 10.09 -7.94
C GLU A 210 -13.57 9.44 -6.76
N ALA A 211 -12.95 10.27 -5.94
CA ALA A 211 -12.31 9.88 -4.70
C ALA A 211 -13.21 10.29 -3.54
N PHE A 212 -13.49 9.35 -2.64
CA PHE A 212 -14.25 9.59 -1.42
C PHE A 212 -13.30 9.39 -0.23
N LEU A 213 -13.15 10.41 0.60
CA LEU A 213 -12.52 10.30 1.90
C LEU A 213 -13.61 10.30 2.97
N ILE A 214 -13.60 9.26 3.80
CA ILE A 214 -14.53 9.07 4.92
C ILE A 214 -13.73 9.17 6.21
N PHE A 215 -14.16 10.02 7.11
CA PHE A 215 -13.49 10.32 8.36
C PHE A 215 -14.41 10.04 9.53
N ASN A 216 -13.95 9.28 10.53
CA ASN A 216 -14.68 9.07 11.77
C ASN A 216 -14.62 10.32 12.65
N GLU A 217 -15.74 10.68 13.27
CA GLU A 217 -15.82 11.88 14.11
C GLU A 217 -14.87 11.85 15.31
N SER A 218 -14.64 10.66 15.87
CA SER A 218 -13.67 10.49 16.96
C SER A 218 -12.25 10.91 16.59
N SER A 219 -11.93 10.98 15.29
CA SER A 219 -10.61 11.32 14.79
C SER A 219 -10.25 12.81 14.91
N TYR A 220 -11.24 13.72 14.92
CA TYR A 220 -10.98 15.16 14.90
C TYR A 220 -10.26 15.67 16.13
N SER A 221 -10.66 15.20 17.32
CA SER A 221 -10.02 15.59 18.57
C SER A 221 -8.54 15.25 18.60
N ASP A 222 -8.21 14.02 18.17
CA ASP A 222 -6.84 13.53 18.17
C ASP A 222 -5.99 14.24 17.09
N ILE A 223 -6.58 14.56 15.93
CA ILE A 223 -5.91 15.31 14.86
C ILE A 223 -5.63 16.75 15.30
N GLY A 224 -6.60 17.42 15.91
CA GLY A 224 -6.42 18.76 16.45
C GLY A 224 -5.28 18.83 17.48
N GLU A 225 -5.15 17.81 18.33
CA GLU A 225 -4.05 17.68 19.27
C GLU A 225 -2.70 17.51 18.54
N LEU A 226 -2.63 16.65 17.52
CA LEU A 226 -1.42 16.41 16.74
C LEU A 226 -0.94 17.66 16.00
N LEU A 227 -1.87 18.41 15.42
CA LEU A 227 -1.57 19.67 14.72
C LEU A 227 -1.37 20.85 15.66
N LYS A 228 -1.43 20.63 16.99
CA LYS A 228 -1.25 21.65 18.03
C LYS A 228 -2.15 22.88 17.83
N CYS A 229 -3.41 22.61 17.45
CA CYS A 229 -4.41 23.67 17.36
C CYS A 229 -4.62 24.26 18.75
N GLU A 230 -4.32 25.56 18.93
CA GLU A 230 -4.46 26.27 20.21
C GLU A 230 -5.93 26.62 20.51
N ASP A 231 -6.77 26.66 19.50
CA ASP A 231 -8.18 26.99 19.61
C ASP A 231 -9.04 25.73 19.81
N GLU A 232 -10.18 25.88 20.50
CA GLU A 232 -11.18 24.82 20.55
C GLU A 232 -11.62 24.46 19.13
N LEU A 233 -11.67 23.15 18.82
CA LEU A 233 -12.14 22.65 17.54
C LEU A 233 -13.58 23.12 17.29
N ASP A 234 -13.72 24.16 16.49
CA ASP A 234 -15.02 24.60 16.00
C ASP A 234 -15.34 23.96 14.64
N GLU A 235 -16.58 24.11 14.20
CA GLU A 235 -17.02 23.57 12.92
C GLU A 235 -16.22 24.05 11.70
N THR A 236 -15.59 25.21 11.78
CA THR A 236 -14.79 25.81 10.70
C THR A 236 -13.41 25.14 10.62
N LEU A 237 -12.77 24.94 11.77
CA LEU A 237 -11.48 24.31 11.86
C LEU A 237 -11.57 22.81 11.49
N GLU A 238 -12.62 22.11 11.94
CA GLU A 238 -12.89 20.72 11.50
C GLU A 238 -13.02 20.60 9.98
N LEU A 239 -13.70 21.55 9.35
CA LEU A 239 -13.85 21.61 7.90
C LEU A 239 -12.50 21.84 7.19
N GLU A 240 -11.70 22.77 7.68
CA GLU A 240 -10.35 23.05 7.15
C GLU A 240 -9.47 21.80 7.24
N LEU A 241 -9.43 21.14 8.39
CA LEU A 241 -8.67 19.92 8.60
C LEU A 241 -9.11 18.78 7.64
N LEU A 242 -10.42 18.58 7.51
CA LEU A 242 -10.98 17.59 6.62
C LEU A 242 -10.58 17.83 5.16
N MET A 243 -10.63 19.10 4.72
CA MET A 243 -10.26 19.48 3.36
C MET A 243 -8.76 19.33 3.11
N ASP A 244 -7.93 19.72 4.06
CA ASP A 244 -6.47 19.62 3.94
C ASP A 244 -5.99 18.17 3.88
N ILE A 245 -6.49 17.33 4.77
CA ILE A 245 -6.18 15.89 4.76
C ILE A 245 -6.69 15.23 3.47
N SER A 246 -7.91 15.59 3.03
CA SER A 246 -8.46 15.10 1.78
C SER A 246 -7.56 15.44 0.58
N ASN A 247 -7.13 16.70 0.47
CA ASN A 247 -6.23 17.13 -0.59
C ASN A 247 -4.91 16.36 -0.59
N VAL A 248 -4.32 16.14 0.59
CA VAL A 248 -3.06 15.41 0.74
C VAL A 248 -3.24 13.94 0.33
N LEU A 249 -4.21 13.23 0.90
CA LEU A 249 -4.40 11.80 0.67
C LEU A 249 -4.84 11.51 -0.77
N VAL A 250 -5.87 12.20 -1.26
CA VAL A 250 -6.38 12.01 -2.63
C VAL A 250 -5.31 12.39 -3.66
N GLY A 251 -4.64 13.54 -3.45
CA GLY A 251 -3.59 13.99 -4.36
C GLY A 251 -2.41 13.03 -4.42
N ALA A 252 -1.96 12.52 -3.29
CA ALA A 252 -0.84 11.58 -3.21
C ALA A 252 -1.19 10.21 -3.80
N CYS A 253 -2.38 9.68 -3.50
CA CYS A 253 -2.86 8.42 -4.08
C CYS A 253 -2.99 8.51 -5.60
N LEU A 254 -3.67 9.53 -6.12
CA LEU A 254 -3.82 9.72 -7.56
C LEU A 254 -2.47 9.92 -8.25
N LYS A 255 -1.54 10.65 -7.62
CA LYS A 255 -0.17 10.77 -8.13
C LYS A 255 0.55 9.42 -8.12
N GLY A 256 0.37 8.61 -7.10
CA GLY A 256 0.92 7.26 -7.01
C GLY A 256 0.42 6.36 -8.14
N VAL A 257 -0.89 6.36 -8.40
CA VAL A 257 -1.51 5.64 -9.53
C VAL A 257 -1.02 6.17 -10.87
N ALA A 258 -1.00 7.49 -11.04
CA ALA A 258 -0.58 8.16 -12.27
C ALA A 258 0.85 7.80 -12.67
N ASP A 259 1.79 7.81 -11.71
CA ASP A 259 3.18 7.47 -11.95
C ASP A 259 3.37 5.99 -12.35
N GLN A 260 2.54 5.07 -11.83
CA GLN A 260 2.58 3.65 -12.19
C GLN A 260 2.04 3.40 -13.61
N LEU A 261 1.08 4.20 -14.05
CA LEU A 261 0.43 4.08 -15.35
C LEU A 261 1.05 4.97 -16.43
N ASP A 262 2.05 5.80 -16.08
CA ASP A 262 2.64 6.84 -16.95
C ASP A 262 1.57 7.80 -17.54
N ILE A 263 0.64 8.26 -16.69
CA ILE A 263 -0.43 9.19 -17.05
C ILE A 263 -0.47 10.38 -16.06
N ASN A 264 -1.35 11.33 -16.31
CA ASN A 264 -1.62 12.43 -15.38
C ASN A 264 -3.12 12.58 -15.16
N PHE A 265 -3.50 12.80 -13.89
CA PHE A 265 -4.86 13.16 -13.51
C PHE A 265 -4.97 14.64 -13.18
N SER A 266 -6.02 15.28 -13.69
CA SER A 266 -6.50 16.56 -13.21
C SER A 266 -7.55 16.33 -12.13
N GLN A 267 -7.45 17.06 -11.03
CA GLN A 267 -8.35 16.95 -9.90
C GLN A 267 -9.29 18.15 -9.84
N GLY A 268 -10.56 17.89 -9.54
CA GLY A 268 -11.54 18.92 -9.24
C GLY A 268 -11.36 19.50 -7.83
N GLN A 269 -12.20 20.45 -7.47
CA GLN A 269 -12.26 20.93 -6.09
C GLN A 269 -12.93 19.87 -5.20
N PRO A 270 -12.42 19.63 -3.99
CA PRO A 270 -13.08 18.76 -3.03
C PRO A 270 -14.43 19.34 -2.60
N VAL A 271 -15.42 18.48 -2.46
CA VAL A 271 -16.78 18.84 -2.06
C VAL A 271 -17.17 18.04 -0.82
N VAL A 272 -17.58 18.71 0.23
CA VAL A 272 -18.07 18.05 1.43
C VAL A 272 -19.47 17.48 1.15
N LEU A 273 -19.60 16.18 1.24
CA LEU A 273 -20.87 15.46 1.03
C LEU A 273 -21.79 15.53 2.25
N GLY A 274 -21.20 15.59 3.43
CA GLY A 274 -21.88 15.70 4.70
C GLY A 274 -20.89 15.68 5.85
N ARG A 275 -21.31 16.27 6.99
CA ARG A 275 -20.65 16.17 8.28
C ARG A 275 -21.64 15.62 9.27
N HIS A 276 -21.18 14.78 10.18
CA HIS A 276 -22.03 14.12 11.17
C HIS A 276 -23.21 13.39 10.54
N VAL A 277 -22.98 12.72 9.40
CA VAL A 277 -24.00 11.98 8.65
C VAL A 277 -23.70 10.50 8.65
N THR A 278 -24.72 9.68 8.43
CA THR A 278 -24.51 8.23 8.25
C THR A 278 -24.03 7.93 6.82
N ILE A 279 -23.22 6.90 6.68
CA ILE A 279 -22.77 6.43 5.36
C ILE A 279 -23.96 6.09 4.46
N ALA A 280 -25.04 5.54 5.03
CA ALA A 280 -26.28 5.27 4.30
C ALA A 280 -26.89 6.52 3.62
N ASP A 281 -26.77 7.70 4.24
CA ASP A 281 -27.27 8.95 3.67
C ASP A 281 -26.36 9.45 2.52
N ILE A 282 -25.05 9.23 2.62
CA ILE A 282 -24.08 9.53 1.56
C ILE A 282 -24.37 8.68 0.32
N ILE A 283 -24.59 7.37 0.51
CA ILE A 283 -24.91 6.43 -0.56
C ILE A 283 -26.19 6.80 -1.27
N LYS A 284 -27.27 7.09 -0.53
CA LYS A 284 -28.58 7.45 -1.12
C LYS A 284 -28.48 8.63 -2.08
N ARG A 285 -27.57 9.55 -1.83
CA ARG A 285 -27.41 10.78 -2.63
C ARG A 285 -26.62 10.55 -3.91
N ASN A 286 -25.76 9.52 -3.96
CA ASN A 286 -24.75 9.33 -5.02
C ASN A 286 -24.89 8.03 -5.82
N ALA A 287 -25.59 7.01 -5.34
CA ALA A 287 -25.60 5.63 -5.88
C ALA A 287 -26.23 5.43 -7.27
N SER A 288 -26.78 6.47 -7.92
CA SER A 288 -27.47 6.31 -9.21
C SER A 288 -26.61 6.62 -10.45
N ARG A 289 -25.30 6.77 -10.29
CA ARG A 289 -24.44 7.32 -11.35
C ARG A 289 -23.59 6.30 -12.10
N TRP A 290 -23.46 5.05 -11.61
CA TRP A 290 -22.45 4.13 -12.13
C TRP A 290 -23.03 2.75 -12.47
N ASP A 291 -22.64 2.19 -13.63
CA ASP A 291 -23.05 0.85 -14.06
C ASP A 291 -22.02 -0.23 -13.63
N GLU A 292 -20.74 -0.02 -13.86
CA GLU A 292 -19.63 -0.92 -13.46
C GLU A 292 -18.41 -0.07 -13.12
N ILE A 293 -17.77 -0.34 -11.97
CA ILE A 293 -16.73 0.53 -11.41
C ILE A 293 -15.57 -0.31 -10.90
N LEU A 294 -14.35 0.12 -11.20
CA LEU A 294 -13.18 -0.33 -10.45
C LEU A 294 -13.10 0.48 -9.15
N ALA A 295 -13.29 -0.17 -8.02
CA ALA A 295 -13.17 0.43 -6.70
C ALA A 295 -11.85 -0.01 -6.03
N ILE A 296 -11.09 0.97 -5.55
CA ILE A 296 -9.89 0.78 -4.71
C ILE A 296 -10.21 1.41 -3.36
N GLU A 297 -10.22 0.60 -2.31
CA GLU A 297 -10.46 1.01 -0.94
C GLU A 297 -9.16 0.89 -0.15
N ILE A 298 -8.79 1.95 0.56
CA ILE A 298 -7.57 2.09 1.32
C ILE A 298 -7.91 2.64 2.69
N SER A 299 -7.57 1.90 3.74
CA SER A 299 -7.75 2.34 5.12
C SER A 299 -6.42 2.82 5.70
N TYR A 300 -6.47 3.96 6.38
CA TYR A 300 -5.36 4.55 7.11
C TYR A 300 -5.72 4.66 8.57
N SER A 301 -4.85 4.17 9.44
CA SER A 301 -4.98 4.37 10.88
C SER A 301 -3.68 4.88 11.49
N ILE A 302 -3.76 5.54 12.64
CA ILE A 302 -2.58 6.10 13.30
C ILE A 302 -2.28 5.28 14.55
N GLU A 303 -1.02 4.84 14.65
CA GLU A 303 -0.56 4.02 15.76
C GLU A 303 -0.77 4.72 17.11
N ASN A 304 -1.38 4.02 18.07
CA ASN A 304 -1.69 4.52 19.41
C ASN A 304 -2.66 5.71 19.46
N ARG A 305 -3.45 5.96 18.42
CA ARG A 305 -4.47 7.01 18.35
C ARG A 305 -5.77 6.45 17.78
N ASN A 306 -6.87 7.11 18.09
CA ASN A 306 -8.18 6.74 17.54
C ASN A 306 -8.48 7.54 16.26
N ILE A 307 -7.54 7.51 15.32
CA ILE A 307 -7.66 8.20 14.03
C ILE A 307 -7.73 7.14 12.94
N ASN A 308 -8.88 7.09 12.27
CA ASN A 308 -9.11 6.22 11.13
C ASN A 308 -9.74 7.03 10.00
N CYS A 309 -9.27 6.80 8.80
CA CYS A 309 -9.88 7.33 7.60
C CYS A 309 -9.82 6.33 6.46
N ASP A 310 -10.90 6.25 5.70
CA ASP A 310 -11.02 5.38 4.54
C ASP A 310 -11.04 6.23 3.26
N LEU A 311 -10.15 5.91 2.35
CA LEU A 311 -10.09 6.50 1.01
C LEU A 311 -10.57 5.48 0.00
N MET A 312 -11.63 5.81 -0.72
CA MET A 312 -12.16 5.01 -1.81
C MET A 312 -11.95 5.75 -3.13
N LEU A 313 -11.24 5.12 -4.05
CA LEU A 313 -11.07 5.61 -5.43
C LEU A 313 -11.97 4.80 -6.34
N LEU A 314 -12.88 5.48 -7.05
CA LEU A 314 -13.82 4.90 -8.00
C LEU A 314 -13.43 5.33 -9.41
N PHE A 315 -13.08 4.38 -10.27
CA PHE A 315 -12.73 4.63 -11.67
C PHE A 315 -13.85 4.15 -12.59
N THR A 316 -14.28 5.01 -13.53
CA THR A 316 -15.40 4.77 -14.46
C THR A 316 -14.95 4.79 -15.92
#